data_dbb7c3b410720538528bebc91cc7839f
#
_entry.id   dbb7c3b410720538528bebc91cc7839f
#
_cell.length_a   1.000
_cell.length_b   1.000
_cell.length_c   1.000
_cell.angle_alpha   90.00
_cell.angle_beta   90.00
_cell.angle_gamma   90.00
#
_symmetry.space_group_name_H-M   'P 1'
#
loop_
_entity.id
_entity.type
_entity.pdbx_description
1 polymer ?
#
loop_
_entity_poly.entity_id
_entity_poly.type
_entity_poly.pdbx_seq_one_letter_code
_entity_poly.pdbx_strand_id
1 'polypeptide(L)'
;VDAARTFKHLEYTDEEYAQELQKIHDRFVPFLNICKENHTAIRIGVNHGSLSDRIMSRYGDTPEGMVESCMEFLRICVKEDFTDVVISIKASNTVVMVKTVRLLAAVMEKEGMQFPLHLGVTEAGDGEDGRIKSALGIGALLADGLGDTIRVSLSEAPEAEIPVARKLVDYIMQHQDHPYIP
;
A
#
# COMPACT_ATOMS: atom_id res chain seq x y z
N VAL A 1 -9.82 1.62 -11.59
CA VAL A 1 -10.88 2.60 -11.35
C VAL A 1 -10.38 4.02 -11.55
N ASP A 2 -9.20 4.36 -11.06
CA ASP A 2 -8.53 5.62 -11.37
C ASP A 2 -7.98 5.60 -12.80
N ALA A 3 -7.89 6.76 -13.44
CA ALA A 3 -7.37 6.86 -14.79
C ALA A 3 -5.89 6.46 -14.83
N ALA A 4 -5.51 5.66 -15.81
CA ALA A 4 -4.12 5.34 -16.03
C ALA A 4 -3.34 6.62 -16.37
N ARG A 5 -2.05 6.63 -16.01
CA ARG A 5 -1.13 7.72 -16.35
C ARG A 5 -1.03 7.87 -17.87
N THR A 6 -1.49 8.97 -18.38
CA THR A 6 -1.52 9.23 -19.84
C THR A 6 -0.50 10.26 -20.29
N PHE A 7 0.12 11.00 -19.37
CA PHE A 7 1.04 12.11 -19.64
C PHE A 7 0.45 13.24 -20.50
N LYS A 8 -0.88 13.30 -20.61
CA LYS A 8 -1.58 14.28 -21.45
C LYS A 8 -2.01 15.52 -20.70
N HIS A 9 -2.24 15.40 -19.39
CA HIS A 9 -2.70 16.50 -18.54
C HIS A 9 -1.74 16.62 -17.36
N LEU A 10 -1.00 17.73 -17.33
CA LEU A 10 0.10 17.92 -16.36
C LEU A 10 -0.32 18.79 -15.17
N GLU A 11 -1.41 19.53 -15.30
CA GLU A 11 -1.93 20.42 -14.25
C GLU A 11 -3.44 20.24 -14.13
N TYR A 12 -3.93 20.17 -12.88
CA TYR A 12 -5.34 20.04 -12.56
C TYR A 12 -5.75 21.20 -11.66
N THR A 13 -6.82 21.93 -12.04
CA THR A 13 -7.46 22.87 -11.11
C THR A 13 -8.16 22.11 -9.99
N ASP A 14 -8.57 22.81 -8.93
CA ASP A 14 -9.27 22.17 -7.82
C ASP A 14 -10.62 21.60 -8.27
N GLU A 15 -11.30 22.27 -9.20
CA GLU A 15 -12.55 21.82 -9.80
C GLU A 15 -12.36 20.55 -10.65
N GLU A 16 -11.33 20.51 -11.48
CA GLU A 16 -10.98 19.34 -12.29
C GLU A 16 -10.62 18.16 -11.41
N TYR A 17 -9.82 18.41 -10.36
CA TYR A 17 -9.45 17.39 -9.38
C TYR A 17 -10.69 16.81 -8.69
N ALA A 18 -11.61 17.65 -8.24
CA ALA A 18 -12.86 17.23 -7.62
C ALA A 18 -13.76 16.42 -8.57
N GLN A 19 -13.81 16.81 -9.85
CA GLN A 19 -14.57 16.07 -10.87
C GLN A 19 -13.97 14.67 -11.09
N GLU A 20 -12.66 14.53 -11.12
CA GLU A 20 -12.01 13.22 -11.24
C GLU A 20 -12.29 12.35 -10.01
N LEU A 21 -12.27 12.91 -8.80
CA LEU A 21 -12.67 12.19 -7.59
C LEU A 21 -14.12 11.70 -7.65
N GLN A 22 -15.04 12.53 -8.18
CA GLN A 22 -16.42 12.12 -8.36
C GLN A 22 -16.54 10.97 -9.37
N LYS A 23 -15.79 11.00 -10.46
CA LYS A 23 -15.75 9.90 -11.42
C LYS A 23 -15.22 8.59 -10.80
N ILE A 24 -14.22 8.69 -9.94
CA ILE A 24 -13.71 7.52 -9.19
C ILE A 24 -14.81 6.95 -8.30
N HIS A 25 -15.48 7.81 -7.53
CA HIS A 25 -16.61 7.43 -6.69
C HIS A 25 -17.68 6.69 -7.50
N ASP A 26 -18.15 7.29 -8.59
CA ASP A 26 -19.24 6.76 -9.42
C ASP A 26 -18.91 5.40 -10.06
N ARG A 27 -17.63 5.13 -10.31
CA ARG A 27 -17.15 3.83 -10.83
C ARG A 27 -16.87 2.81 -9.75
N PHE A 28 -16.46 3.27 -8.58
CA PHE A 28 -16.03 2.39 -7.50
C PHE A 28 -17.20 1.89 -6.65
N VAL A 29 -18.20 2.71 -6.39
CA VAL A 29 -19.36 2.36 -5.58
C VAL A 29 -20.15 1.16 -6.13
N PRO A 30 -20.46 1.05 -7.44
CA PRO A 30 -21.09 -0.15 -7.97
C PRO A 30 -20.30 -1.43 -7.73
N PHE A 31 -18.97 -1.35 -7.82
CA PHE A 31 -18.10 -2.48 -7.52
C PHE A 31 -18.14 -2.85 -6.02
N LEU A 32 -18.11 -1.87 -5.11
CA LEU A 32 -18.26 -2.12 -3.68
C LEU A 32 -19.60 -2.80 -3.36
N ASN A 33 -20.68 -2.40 -4.01
CA ASN A 33 -22.01 -3.01 -3.82
C ASN A 33 -22.00 -4.49 -4.23
N ILE A 34 -21.39 -4.83 -5.36
CA ILE A 34 -21.22 -6.23 -5.77
C ILE A 34 -20.40 -7.02 -4.73
N CYS A 35 -19.33 -6.42 -4.19
CA CYS A 35 -18.52 -7.05 -3.16
C CYS A 35 -19.31 -7.28 -1.87
N LYS A 36 -20.15 -6.32 -1.45
CA LYS A 36 -21.06 -6.46 -0.30
C LYS A 36 -22.03 -7.62 -0.49
N GLU A 37 -22.72 -7.66 -1.62
CA GLU A 37 -23.70 -8.71 -1.96
C GLU A 37 -23.09 -10.11 -1.96
N ASN A 38 -21.82 -10.21 -2.34
CA ASN A 38 -21.11 -11.49 -2.44
C ASN A 38 -20.17 -11.77 -1.25
N HIS A 39 -20.21 -10.95 -0.20
CA HIS A 39 -19.33 -11.08 0.98
C HIS A 39 -17.85 -11.21 0.59
N THR A 40 -17.42 -10.41 -0.37
CA THR A 40 -16.07 -10.43 -0.93
C THR A 40 -15.25 -9.25 -0.42
N ALA A 41 -14.15 -9.53 0.27
CA ALA A 41 -13.18 -8.51 0.66
C ALA A 41 -12.40 -7.98 -0.54
N ILE A 42 -11.96 -6.74 -0.47
CA ILE A 42 -11.14 -6.12 -1.50
C ILE A 42 -9.73 -5.80 -1.00
N ARG A 43 -8.80 -5.71 -1.93
CA ARG A 43 -7.47 -5.18 -1.66
C ARG A 43 -7.26 -3.92 -2.48
N ILE A 44 -7.03 -2.78 -1.79
CA ILE A 44 -6.62 -1.53 -2.40
C ILE A 44 -5.10 -1.56 -2.51
N GLY A 45 -4.59 -1.56 -3.74
CA GLY A 45 -3.17 -1.62 -4.02
C GLY A 45 -2.67 -0.33 -4.68
N VAL A 46 -1.63 0.27 -4.10
CA VAL A 46 -0.92 1.41 -4.66
C VAL A 46 0.53 1.04 -4.88
N ASN A 47 1.03 1.27 -6.09
CA ASN A 47 2.41 1.00 -6.47
C ASN A 47 3.10 2.31 -6.86
N HIS A 48 4.31 2.49 -6.33
CA HIS A 48 5.21 3.56 -6.77
C HIS A 48 5.45 3.47 -8.29
N GLY A 49 5.46 4.60 -8.98
CA GLY A 49 5.64 4.67 -10.43
C GLY A 49 4.36 4.49 -11.27
N SER A 50 3.21 4.15 -10.65
CA SER A 50 1.94 3.94 -11.36
C SER A 50 0.79 4.82 -10.86
N LEU A 51 1.12 5.97 -10.27
CA LEU A 51 0.13 6.95 -9.82
C LEU A 51 -0.55 7.64 -11.01
N SER A 52 -1.81 8.04 -10.84
CA SER A 52 -2.56 8.78 -11.87
C SER A 52 -1.97 10.16 -12.12
N ASP A 53 -2.22 10.73 -13.31
CA ASP A 53 -1.77 12.08 -13.67
C ASP A 53 -2.27 13.13 -12.67
N ARG A 54 -3.47 12.97 -12.14
CA ARG A 54 -4.07 13.83 -11.13
C ARG A 54 -3.27 13.86 -9.82
N ILE A 55 -2.89 12.71 -9.30
CA ILE A 55 -2.03 12.60 -8.11
C ILE A 55 -0.64 13.15 -8.41
N MET A 56 -0.08 12.80 -9.57
CA MET A 56 1.23 13.27 -10.00
C MET A 56 1.32 14.79 -10.09
N SER A 57 0.26 15.45 -10.57
CA SER A 57 0.22 16.91 -10.72
C SER A 57 0.26 17.64 -9.38
N ARG A 58 -0.34 17.07 -8.34
CA ARG A 58 -0.51 17.72 -7.03
C ARG A 58 0.54 17.29 -6.00
N TYR A 59 0.90 16.03 -6.00
CA TYR A 59 1.77 15.43 -4.97
C TYR A 59 3.08 14.89 -5.52
N GLY A 60 3.20 14.68 -6.84
CA GLY A 60 4.33 13.99 -7.45
C GLY A 60 4.33 12.48 -7.16
N ASP A 61 5.39 11.79 -7.62
CA ASP A 61 5.64 10.39 -7.33
C ASP A 61 6.39 10.25 -5.99
N THR A 62 5.68 10.57 -4.92
CA THR A 62 6.20 10.71 -3.56
C THR A 62 5.43 9.81 -2.60
N PRO A 63 5.95 9.54 -1.38
CA PRO A 63 5.19 8.89 -0.34
C PRO A 63 3.83 9.56 -0.05
N GLU A 64 3.79 10.89 -0.06
CA GLU A 64 2.57 11.68 0.14
C GLU A 64 1.55 11.43 -0.98
N GLY A 65 2.00 11.39 -2.24
CA GLY A 65 1.16 11.06 -3.38
C GLY A 65 0.60 9.64 -3.33
N MET A 66 1.42 8.67 -2.93
CA MET A 66 0.99 7.29 -2.74
C MET A 66 -0.06 7.17 -1.61
N VAL A 67 0.16 7.85 -0.50
CA VAL A 67 -0.77 7.87 0.63
C VAL A 67 -2.10 8.49 0.23
N GLU A 68 -2.08 9.67 -0.41
CA GLU A 68 -3.32 10.32 -0.84
C GLU A 68 -4.09 9.48 -1.85
N SER A 69 -3.39 8.88 -2.83
CA SER A 69 -4.01 7.94 -3.77
C SER A 69 -4.74 6.79 -3.08
N CYS A 70 -4.19 6.27 -1.98
CA CYS A 70 -4.83 5.24 -1.17
C CYS A 70 -6.01 5.79 -0.36
N MET A 71 -5.79 6.91 0.33
CA MET A 71 -6.78 7.52 1.24
C MET A 71 -8.06 7.94 0.52
N GLU A 72 -7.97 8.40 -0.72
CA GLU A 72 -9.15 8.72 -1.53
C GLU A 72 -10.10 7.53 -1.69
N PHE A 73 -9.56 6.33 -1.93
CA PHE A 73 -10.37 5.10 -1.99
C PHE A 73 -10.88 4.67 -0.62
N LEU A 74 -10.06 4.80 0.42
CA LEU A 74 -10.46 4.44 1.78
C LEU A 74 -11.59 5.32 2.30
N ARG A 75 -11.55 6.63 2.01
CA ARG A 75 -12.64 7.55 2.37
C ARG A 75 -13.95 7.17 1.68
N ILE A 76 -13.90 6.68 0.42
CA ILE A 76 -15.09 6.14 -0.24
C ILE A 76 -15.58 4.89 0.46
N CYS A 77 -14.70 3.93 0.78
CA CYS A 77 -15.06 2.72 1.49
C CYS A 77 -15.75 3.02 2.84
N VAL A 78 -15.19 3.94 3.62
CA VAL A 78 -15.78 4.35 4.90
C VAL A 78 -17.15 5.01 4.70
N LYS A 79 -17.26 5.92 3.72
CA LYS A 79 -18.55 6.57 3.39
C LYS A 79 -19.64 5.60 2.98
N GLU A 80 -19.26 4.53 2.28
CA GLU A 80 -20.17 3.49 1.81
C GLU A 80 -20.34 2.34 2.82
N ASP A 81 -19.83 2.48 4.03
CA ASP A 81 -19.86 1.43 5.07
C ASP A 81 -19.32 0.09 4.56
N PHE A 82 -18.15 0.13 3.92
CA PHE A 82 -17.44 -1.05 3.42
C PHE A 82 -16.11 -1.20 4.15
N THR A 83 -16.01 -2.17 5.06
CA THR A 83 -14.85 -2.35 5.95
C THR A 83 -13.99 -3.56 5.62
N ASP A 84 -14.43 -4.44 4.72
CA ASP A 84 -13.68 -5.64 4.30
C ASP A 84 -12.57 -5.27 3.30
N VAL A 85 -11.62 -4.47 3.78
CA VAL A 85 -10.54 -3.90 2.97
C VAL A 85 -9.18 -4.28 3.53
N VAL A 86 -8.27 -4.68 2.66
CA VAL A 86 -6.83 -4.82 2.92
C VAL A 86 -6.07 -3.81 2.06
N ILE A 87 -5.06 -3.18 2.61
CA ILE A 87 -4.24 -2.21 1.88
C ILE A 87 -2.89 -2.83 1.52
N SER A 88 -2.44 -2.59 0.30
CA SER A 88 -1.13 -3.02 -0.18
C SER A 88 -0.38 -1.83 -0.78
N ILE A 89 0.66 -1.38 -0.09
CA ILE A 89 1.60 -0.39 -0.62
C ILE A 89 2.86 -1.12 -1.05
N LYS A 90 3.25 -0.94 -2.29
CA LYS A 90 4.43 -1.58 -2.87
C LYS A 90 5.31 -0.59 -3.61
N ALA A 91 6.61 -0.75 -3.42
CA ALA A 91 7.64 -0.06 -4.17
C ALA A 91 8.87 -0.97 -4.30
N SER A 92 9.67 -0.77 -5.33
CA SER A 92 10.98 -1.41 -5.48
C SER A 92 12.03 -0.76 -4.58
N ASN A 93 11.86 0.53 -4.28
CA ASN A 93 12.69 1.25 -3.32
C ASN A 93 12.17 1.02 -1.89
N THR A 94 12.97 0.36 -1.08
CA THR A 94 12.64 0.00 0.32
C THR A 94 12.40 1.22 1.20
N VAL A 95 13.17 2.29 1.01
CA VAL A 95 13.02 3.54 1.79
C VAL A 95 11.70 4.22 1.46
N VAL A 96 11.34 4.30 0.18
CA VAL A 96 10.05 4.85 -0.27
C VAL A 96 8.90 4.02 0.32
N MET A 97 8.98 2.70 0.26
CA MET A 97 7.95 1.81 0.81
C MET A 97 7.76 2.03 2.31
N VAL A 98 8.85 2.01 3.08
CA VAL A 98 8.79 2.17 4.55
C VAL A 98 8.23 3.54 4.93
N LYS A 99 8.70 4.62 4.30
CA LYS A 99 8.18 5.98 4.53
C LYS A 99 6.69 6.08 4.20
N THR A 100 6.27 5.50 3.09
CA THR A 100 4.87 5.54 2.64
C THR A 100 3.96 4.80 3.62
N VAL A 101 4.32 3.60 4.05
CA VAL A 101 3.49 2.82 4.99
C VAL A 101 3.41 3.48 6.36
N ARG A 102 4.51 4.01 6.88
CA ARG A 102 4.52 4.79 8.13
C ARG A 102 3.61 6.01 8.04
N LEU A 103 3.71 6.76 6.95
CA LEU A 103 2.86 7.93 6.73
C LEU A 103 1.39 7.54 6.59
N LEU A 104 1.09 6.46 5.84
CA LEU A 104 -0.27 5.95 5.68
C LEU A 104 -0.88 5.55 7.04
N ALA A 105 -0.13 4.83 7.86
CA ALA A 105 -0.60 4.44 9.20
C ALA A 105 -0.96 5.67 10.06
N ALA A 106 -0.10 6.69 10.07
CA ALA A 106 -0.35 7.93 10.80
C ALA A 106 -1.55 8.72 10.26
N VAL A 107 -1.74 8.76 8.93
CA VAL A 107 -2.89 9.44 8.31
C VAL A 107 -4.19 8.68 8.59
N MET A 108 -4.18 7.34 8.49
CA MET A 108 -5.35 6.52 8.84
C MET A 108 -5.74 6.72 10.30
N GLU A 109 -4.79 6.69 11.23
CA GLU A 109 -5.06 6.93 12.65
C GLU A 109 -5.70 8.29 12.87
N LYS A 110 -5.15 9.34 12.25
CA LYS A 110 -5.69 10.71 12.34
C LYS A 110 -7.13 10.81 11.80
N GLU A 111 -7.48 10.05 10.77
CA GLU A 111 -8.83 10.03 10.19
C GLU A 111 -9.74 8.97 10.83
N GLY A 112 -9.29 8.30 11.89
CA GLY A 112 -10.08 7.28 12.61
C GLY A 112 -10.27 5.98 11.82
N MET A 113 -9.34 5.65 10.92
CA MET A 113 -9.36 4.45 10.10
C MET A 113 -8.34 3.43 10.61
N GLN A 114 -8.71 2.14 10.55
CA GLN A 114 -7.84 1.04 10.91
C GLN A 114 -8.09 -0.14 9.96
N PHE A 115 -7.27 -0.25 8.93
CA PHE A 115 -7.35 -1.31 7.94
C PHE A 115 -6.08 -2.16 7.94
N PRO A 116 -6.18 -3.48 7.73
CA PRO A 116 -5.03 -4.37 7.62
C PRO A 116 -4.09 -3.97 6.48
N LEU A 117 -2.78 -4.13 6.74
CA LEU A 117 -1.71 -3.80 5.82
C LEU A 117 -1.05 -5.08 5.29
N HIS A 118 -0.96 -5.20 3.97
CA HIS A 118 -0.19 -6.22 3.28
C HIS A 118 1.12 -5.62 2.77
N LEU A 119 2.24 -6.10 3.30
CA LEU A 119 3.55 -5.58 2.98
C LEU A 119 4.27 -6.39 1.91
N GLY A 120 5.01 -5.71 1.04
CA GLY A 120 5.87 -6.36 0.06
C GLY A 120 6.79 -5.38 -0.65
N VAL A 121 8.01 -5.81 -0.92
CA VAL A 121 8.94 -5.10 -1.80
C VAL A 121 8.81 -5.70 -3.19
N THR A 122 8.52 -4.89 -4.21
CA THR A 122 8.44 -5.34 -5.60
C THR A 122 9.82 -5.33 -6.24
N GLU A 123 10.05 -6.26 -7.17
CA GLU A 123 11.32 -6.32 -7.91
C GLU A 123 12.55 -6.36 -6.98
N ALA A 124 12.43 -7.12 -5.89
CA ALA A 124 13.51 -7.22 -4.92
C ALA A 124 14.77 -7.88 -5.51
N GLY A 125 14.60 -8.75 -6.51
CA GLY A 125 15.69 -9.45 -7.18
C GLY A 125 15.78 -10.90 -6.75
N ASP A 126 16.90 -11.52 -7.04
CA ASP A 126 17.19 -12.91 -6.72
C ASP A 126 18.25 -13.03 -5.62
N GLY A 127 18.48 -14.26 -5.19
CA GLY A 127 19.54 -14.61 -4.27
C GLY A 127 19.49 -13.78 -2.97
N GLU A 128 20.66 -13.37 -2.56
CA GLU A 128 20.87 -12.64 -1.29
C GLU A 128 20.30 -11.22 -1.36
N ASP A 129 20.44 -10.53 -2.49
CA ASP A 129 19.95 -9.16 -2.67
C ASP A 129 18.44 -9.05 -2.46
N GLY A 130 17.66 -9.96 -3.05
CA GLY A 130 16.23 -10.01 -2.87
C GLY A 130 15.81 -10.25 -1.42
N ARG A 131 16.53 -11.09 -0.72
CA ARG A 131 16.32 -11.40 0.71
C ARG A 131 16.65 -10.20 1.59
N ILE A 132 17.76 -9.51 1.33
CA ILE A 132 18.18 -8.31 2.06
C ILE A 132 17.16 -7.18 1.87
N LYS A 133 16.77 -6.89 0.63
CA LYS A 133 15.77 -5.84 0.35
C LYS A 133 14.43 -6.14 1.01
N SER A 134 13.97 -7.39 0.96
CA SER A 134 12.74 -7.81 1.62
C SER A 134 12.83 -7.67 3.14
N ALA A 135 13.97 -8.07 3.73
CA ALA A 135 14.21 -7.94 5.17
C ALA A 135 14.25 -6.46 5.59
N LEU A 136 14.91 -5.59 4.83
CA LEU A 136 14.98 -4.15 5.12
C LEU A 136 13.60 -3.47 5.01
N GLY A 137 12.85 -3.74 3.95
CA GLY A 137 11.56 -3.11 3.73
C GLY A 137 10.47 -3.65 4.66
N ILE A 138 10.24 -4.95 4.62
CA ILE A 138 9.20 -5.60 5.43
C ILE A 138 9.60 -5.64 6.90
N GLY A 139 10.85 -5.98 7.20
CA GLY A 139 11.34 -6.12 8.57
C GLY A 139 11.29 -4.82 9.35
N ALA A 140 11.65 -3.68 8.73
CA ALA A 140 11.54 -2.37 9.37
C ALA A 140 10.10 -2.06 9.81
N LEU A 141 9.11 -2.36 8.97
CA LEU A 141 7.69 -2.10 9.26
C LEU A 141 7.15 -3.07 10.32
N LEU A 142 7.49 -4.35 10.24
CA LEU A 142 7.11 -5.32 11.26
C LEU A 142 7.72 -4.97 12.63
N ALA A 143 8.95 -4.45 12.67
CA ALA A 143 9.58 -3.98 13.90
C ALA A 143 8.88 -2.74 14.50
N ASP A 144 8.23 -1.93 13.66
CA ASP A 144 7.37 -0.82 14.10
C ASP A 144 5.97 -1.30 14.58
N GLY A 145 5.66 -2.60 14.47
CA GLY A 145 4.32 -3.14 14.72
C GLY A 145 3.33 -2.92 13.58
N LEU A 146 3.81 -2.59 12.38
CA LEU A 146 3.01 -2.35 11.19
C LEU A 146 3.08 -3.56 10.24
N GLY A 147 1.92 -4.04 9.80
CA GLY A 147 1.77 -5.14 8.84
C GLY A 147 1.06 -6.35 9.43
N ASP A 148 0.08 -6.85 8.69
CA ASP A 148 -0.77 -7.99 9.08
C ASP A 148 -0.48 -9.21 8.21
N THR A 149 -0.12 -8.99 6.96
CA THR A 149 0.35 -10.02 6.03
C THR A 149 1.54 -9.52 5.23
N ILE A 150 2.38 -10.45 4.79
CA ILE A 150 3.56 -10.12 3.99
C ILE A 150 3.66 -10.98 2.74
N ARG A 151 4.34 -10.45 1.73
CA ARG A 151 4.84 -11.21 0.59
C ARG A 151 6.31 -10.87 0.35
N VAL A 152 7.16 -11.87 0.45
CA VAL A 152 8.51 -11.84 -0.12
C VAL A 152 8.39 -12.13 -1.62
N SER A 153 9.04 -11.34 -2.46
CA SER A 153 9.00 -11.49 -3.92
C SER A 153 10.43 -11.64 -4.45
N LEU A 154 10.77 -12.85 -4.86
CA LEU A 154 12.08 -13.20 -5.39
C LEU A 154 11.96 -13.60 -6.87
N SER A 155 13.06 -13.42 -7.61
CA SER A 155 13.19 -13.95 -8.99
C SER A 155 13.63 -15.42 -8.97
N GLU A 156 13.00 -16.22 -8.11
CA GLU A 156 13.28 -17.64 -7.88
C GLU A 156 11.98 -18.45 -7.98
N ALA A 157 12.06 -19.76 -7.77
CA ALA A 157 10.85 -20.58 -7.66
C ALA A 157 9.97 -20.10 -6.50
N PRO A 158 8.64 -20.01 -6.68
CA PRO A 158 7.76 -19.41 -5.67
C PRO A 158 7.87 -20.02 -4.27
N GLU A 159 8.15 -21.31 -4.18
CA GLU A 159 8.35 -22.01 -2.92
C GLU A 159 9.58 -21.52 -2.12
N ALA A 160 10.55 -20.89 -2.78
CA ALA A 160 11.73 -20.30 -2.13
C ALA A 160 11.38 -19.05 -1.30
N GLU A 161 10.27 -18.38 -1.61
CA GLU A 161 9.80 -17.20 -0.87
C GLU A 161 9.30 -17.55 0.54
N ILE A 162 8.71 -18.73 0.72
CA ILE A 162 8.06 -19.15 1.99
C ILE A 162 9.04 -19.25 3.17
N PRO A 163 10.18 -19.94 3.06
CA PRO A 163 11.13 -20.00 4.17
C PRO A 163 11.70 -18.64 4.55
N VAL A 164 11.91 -17.76 3.58
CA VAL A 164 12.41 -16.40 3.81
C VAL A 164 11.39 -15.58 4.56
N ALA A 165 10.12 -15.61 4.12
CA ALA A 165 9.02 -14.90 4.77
C ALA A 165 8.82 -15.38 6.21
N ARG A 166 8.81 -16.70 6.46
CA ARG A 166 8.71 -17.29 7.81
C ARG A 166 9.85 -16.87 8.70
N LYS A 167 11.09 -17.00 8.22
CA LYS A 167 12.27 -16.62 8.99
C LYS A 167 12.26 -15.15 9.40
N LEU A 168 11.79 -14.27 8.52
CA LEU A 168 11.66 -12.85 8.81
C LEU A 168 10.63 -12.58 9.91
N VAL A 169 9.45 -13.18 9.81
CA VAL A 169 8.39 -13.04 10.84
C VAL A 169 8.85 -13.62 12.17
N ASP A 170 9.39 -14.85 12.17
CA ASP A 170 9.87 -15.50 13.38
C ASP A 170 10.96 -14.69 14.09
N TYR A 171 11.86 -14.07 13.31
CA TYR A 171 12.91 -13.23 13.85
C TYR A 171 12.34 -11.99 14.56
N ILE A 172 11.39 -11.31 13.95
CA ILE A 172 10.73 -10.14 14.55
C ILE A 172 9.95 -10.55 15.82
N MET A 173 9.19 -11.63 15.75
CA MET A 173 8.39 -12.11 16.90
C MET A 173 9.26 -12.51 18.09
N GLN A 174 10.43 -13.13 17.85
CA GLN A 174 11.37 -13.51 18.91
C GLN A 174 12.03 -12.30 19.60
N HIS A 175 12.08 -11.15 18.93
CA HIS A 175 12.75 -9.95 19.43
C HIS A 175 11.79 -8.79 19.76
N GLN A 176 10.51 -9.05 19.75
CA GLN A 176 9.47 -8.04 19.96
C GLN A 176 9.59 -7.32 21.32
N ASP A 177 10.05 -8.04 22.35
CA ASP A 177 10.22 -7.50 23.71
C ASP A 177 11.65 -7.00 23.99
N HIS A 178 12.53 -7.06 23.02
CA HIS A 178 13.93 -6.64 23.15
C HIS A 178 14.24 -5.54 22.12
N PRO A 179 14.13 -4.25 22.48
CA PRO A 179 14.50 -3.19 21.57
C PRO A 179 15.98 -3.30 21.17
N TYR A 180 16.25 -3.19 19.86
CA TYR A 180 17.60 -3.29 19.30
C TYR A 180 18.50 -2.11 19.63
N ILE A 181 17.91 -1.03 20.10
CA ILE A 181 18.62 0.18 20.49
C ILE A 181 18.43 0.31 22.00
N PRO A 182 19.51 0.19 22.77
CA PRO A 182 19.46 0.39 24.21
C PRO A 182 19.14 1.84 24.59
#